data_83067a719585094f27b8c38bb4fbe19b
#
_entry.id   83067a719585094f27b8c38bb4fbe19b
#
_cell.length_a   1.000
_cell.length_b   1.000
_cell.length_c   1.000
_cell.angle_alpha   90.00
_cell.angle_beta   90.00
_cell.angle_gamma   90.00
#
_symmetry.space_group_name_H-M   'P 1'
#
loop_
_entity.id
_entity.type
_entity.pdbx_description
1 polymer ?
#
loop_
_entity_poly.entity_id
_entity_poly.type
_entity_poly.pdbx_seq_one_letter_code
_entity_poly.pdbx_strand_id
1 'polypeptide(L)'
;MKFLAMFPCCSPPVLLVQYESSSRAVLNKLGVGFIEIKDFNCCGYPLRNFNFKAFVLSSARNLALAEKKNVNLVTVCNCCFGNLKYVDHLMKEDASLAEEINATLEKEGLRYEGRIRPVHFLDVLYRHVGIEHIKARIIRKFEGLKIATHYGCHILRPSKIVKFDNPLAPSIFDRLVEITGAESVPWRNKLECCGAPLLGVDDDLSMDLTSAKIREARRGGADYICVACPFCHIQFDTVQKRMLSDGEIDQYLPSILYPQLLGLSMGIDEKTLGLEMNELDITGVKDFLPKHAAAEESALSAA
;
A
#
# COMPACT_ATOMS: atom_id res chain seq x y z
N MET A 1 12.45 -14.69 2.76
CA MET A 1 12.44 -13.77 3.93
C MET A 1 11.35 -14.28 4.86
N LYS A 2 11.70 -14.78 6.07
CA LYS A 2 10.69 -15.40 6.96
C LYS A 2 9.99 -14.38 7.86
N PHE A 3 10.68 -13.30 8.24
CA PHE A 3 10.16 -12.27 9.15
C PHE A 3 10.44 -10.87 8.63
N LEU A 4 9.51 -9.96 8.89
CA LEU A 4 9.56 -8.53 8.55
C LEU A 4 9.14 -7.70 9.76
N ALA A 5 9.61 -6.46 9.88
CA ALA A 5 9.01 -5.48 10.78
C ALA A 5 7.95 -4.70 9.99
N MET A 6 6.68 -4.80 10.39
CA MET A 6 5.61 -4.00 9.79
C MET A 6 5.73 -2.56 10.28
N PHE A 7 5.97 -1.64 9.36
CA PHE A 7 5.98 -0.22 9.66
C PHE A 7 4.53 0.32 9.63
N PRO A 8 3.98 0.76 10.77
CA PRO A 8 2.54 1.02 10.90
C PRO A 8 2.05 2.18 10.06
N CYS A 9 2.96 3.07 9.58
CA CYS A 9 2.57 4.31 8.95
C CYS A 9 1.69 5.18 9.87
N CYS A 10 1.44 6.46 9.55
CA CYS A 10 0.66 7.34 10.45
C CYS A 10 -0.86 7.22 10.28
N SER A 11 -1.36 6.90 9.09
CA SER A 11 -2.79 6.85 8.82
C SER A 11 -3.46 5.50 9.13
N PRO A 12 -2.88 4.33 8.80
CA PRO A 12 -3.55 3.05 9.05
C PRO A 12 -3.99 2.79 10.47
N PRO A 13 -3.20 3.09 11.53
CA PRO A 13 -3.63 2.78 12.89
C PRO A 13 -4.85 3.56 13.38
N VAL A 14 -5.20 4.67 12.72
CA VAL A 14 -6.26 5.58 13.17
C VAL A 14 -7.41 5.66 12.17
N LEU A 15 -7.09 5.79 10.88
CA LEU A 15 -8.08 6.08 9.83
C LEU A 15 -8.35 4.89 8.92
N LEU A 16 -7.42 3.95 8.79
CA LEU A 16 -7.47 2.86 7.81
C LEU A 16 -7.02 1.54 8.44
N VAL A 17 -7.61 1.17 9.58
CA VAL A 17 -7.29 -0.08 10.30
C VAL A 17 -7.44 -1.29 9.40
N GLN A 18 -8.42 -1.29 8.49
CA GLN A 18 -8.64 -2.34 7.49
C GLN A 18 -7.43 -2.55 6.56
N TYR A 19 -6.63 -1.52 6.31
CA TYR A 19 -5.45 -1.68 5.45
C TYR A 19 -4.35 -2.48 6.14
N GLU A 20 -4.10 -2.20 7.43
CA GLU A 20 -3.12 -2.95 8.19
C GLU A 20 -3.61 -4.39 8.45
N SER A 21 -4.86 -4.56 8.91
CA SER A 21 -5.42 -5.88 9.20
C SER A 21 -5.44 -6.80 7.96
N SER A 22 -5.92 -6.31 6.83
CA SER A 22 -5.94 -7.07 5.57
C SER A 22 -4.53 -7.39 5.07
N SER A 23 -3.57 -6.45 5.17
CA SER A 23 -2.18 -6.69 4.77
C SER A 23 -1.51 -7.75 5.64
N ARG A 24 -1.72 -7.71 6.97
CA ARG A 24 -1.23 -8.73 7.90
C ARG A 24 -1.86 -10.10 7.62
N ALA A 25 -3.17 -10.15 7.42
CA ALA A 25 -3.89 -11.39 7.14
C ALA A 25 -3.38 -12.06 5.85
N VAL A 26 -3.20 -11.30 4.78
CA VAL A 26 -2.64 -11.78 3.51
C VAL A 26 -1.22 -12.31 3.69
N LEU A 27 -0.32 -11.53 4.31
CA LEU A 27 1.07 -11.94 4.49
C LEU A 27 1.19 -13.16 5.41
N ASN A 28 0.41 -13.23 6.49
CA ASN A 28 0.36 -14.41 7.36
C ASN A 28 -0.08 -15.66 6.60
N LYS A 29 -1.13 -15.56 5.76
CA LYS A 29 -1.61 -16.67 4.93
C LYS A 29 -0.57 -17.13 3.90
N LEU A 30 0.35 -16.23 3.52
CA LEU A 30 1.49 -16.52 2.66
C LEU A 30 2.74 -16.98 3.41
N GLY A 31 2.67 -17.15 4.73
CA GLY A 31 3.78 -17.65 5.56
C GLY A 31 4.84 -16.60 5.90
N VAL A 32 4.52 -15.31 5.77
CA VAL A 32 5.41 -14.21 6.18
C VAL A 32 5.05 -13.79 7.61
N GLY A 33 5.98 -13.99 8.55
CA GLY A 33 5.83 -13.60 9.95
C GLY A 33 6.23 -12.13 10.20
N PHE A 34 5.84 -11.61 11.36
CA PHE A 34 6.16 -10.25 11.78
C PHE A 34 6.94 -10.21 13.09
N ILE A 35 7.84 -9.23 13.17
CA ILE A 35 8.45 -8.79 14.42
C ILE A 35 7.87 -7.42 14.75
N GLU A 36 7.25 -7.32 15.91
CA GLU A 36 6.65 -6.05 16.36
C GLU A 36 7.72 -5.13 16.93
N ILE A 37 7.71 -3.88 16.46
CA ILE A 37 8.56 -2.80 16.96
C ILE A 37 7.63 -1.64 17.34
N LYS A 38 7.35 -1.50 18.63
CA LYS A 38 6.41 -0.49 19.15
C LYS A 38 6.95 0.93 19.11
N ASP A 39 8.29 1.07 19.02
CA ASP A 39 8.98 2.36 19.12
C ASP A 39 9.05 3.11 17.78
N PHE A 40 8.45 2.60 16.72
CA PHE A 40 8.38 3.30 15.44
C PHE A 40 7.65 4.65 15.59
N ASN A 41 8.21 5.66 14.93
CA ASN A 41 7.61 6.98 14.77
C ASN A 41 7.21 7.21 13.29
N CYS A 42 6.63 8.38 12.99
CA CYS A 42 6.32 8.77 11.61
C CYS A 42 7.57 8.70 10.72
N CYS A 43 7.40 8.39 9.42
CA CYS A 43 8.51 8.41 8.45
C CYS A 43 9.10 9.82 8.20
N GLY A 44 8.51 10.85 8.79
CA GLY A 44 8.97 12.24 8.65
C GLY A 44 8.48 12.96 7.40
N TYR A 45 7.62 12.37 6.57
CA TYR A 45 7.11 13.02 5.36
C TYR A 45 6.62 14.47 5.57
N PRO A 46 5.83 14.79 6.59
CA PRO A 46 5.38 16.17 6.83
C PRO A 46 6.51 17.14 7.13
N LEU A 47 7.64 16.65 7.62
CA LEU A 47 8.80 17.48 7.98
C LEU A 47 9.69 17.82 6.78
N ARG A 48 9.56 17.08 5.69
CA ARG A 48 10.52 17.09 4.56
C ARG A 48 10.77 18.48 3.99
N ASN A 49 9.73 19.31 3.88
CA ASN A 49 9.81 20.66 3.32
C ASN A 49 10.09 21.75 4.36
N PHE A 50 9.93 21.45 5.65
CA PHE A 50 10.12 22.41 6.74
C PHE A 50 11.46 22.26 7.45
N ASN A 51 11.87 21.03 7.70
CA ASN A 51 13.11 20.72 8.39
C ASN A 51 13.68 19.40 7.85
N PHE A 52 14.58 19.53 6.89
CA PHE A 52 15.17 18.38 6.21
C PHE A 52 15.93 17.44 7.16
N LYS A 53 16.69 17.99 8.14
CA LYS A 53 17.43 17.17 9.12
C LYS A 53 16.47 16.37 10.02
N ALA A 54 15.40 17.02 10.51
CA ALA A 54 14.38 16.33 11.30
C ALA A 54 13.66 15.22 10.50
N PHE A 55 13.42 15.44 9.20
CA PHE A 55 12.91 14.41 8.29
C PHE A 55 13.88 13.23 8.18
N VAL A 56 15.17 13.50 7.92
CA VAL A 56 16.17 12.44 7.80
C VAL A 56 16.30 11.68 9.11
N LEU A 57 16.41 12.36 10.24
CA LEU A 57 16.50 11.76 11.57
C LEU A 57 15.29 10.87 11.88
N SER A 58 14.07 11.33 11.58
CA SER A 58 12.83 10.59 11.81
C SER A 58 12.82 9.27 11.04
N SER A 59 13.17 9.29 9.76
CA SER A 59 13.27 8.08 8.92
C SER A 59 14.43 7.18 9.35
N ALA A 60 15.62 7.75 9.59
CA ALA A 60 16.82 6.98 9.98
C ALA A 60 16.62 6.27 11.32
N ARG A 61 15.90 6.88 12.28
CA ARG A 61 15.55 6.25 13.55
C ARG A 61 14.72 4.97 13.33
N ASN A 62 13.71 5.01 12.46
CA ASN A 62 12.90 3.84 12.14
C ASN A 62 13.74 2.72 11.48
N LEU A 63 14.64 3.10 10.56
CA LEU A 63 15.56 2.16 9.93
C LEU A 63 16.50 1.54 10.97
N ALA A 64 17.07 2.34 11.90
CA ALA A 64 17.95 1.87 12.96
C ALA A 64 17.24 0.91 13.93
N LEU A 65 15.95 1.16 14.26
CA LEU A 65 15.15 0.27 15.09
C LEU A 65 14.97 -1.12 14.44
N ALA A 66 14.67 -1.15 13.14
CA ALA A 66 14.56 -2.40 12.39
C ALA A 66 15.93 -3.10 12.25
N GLU A 67 17.00 -2.33 12.01
CA GLU A 67 18.35 -2.85 11.91
C GLU A 67 18.85 -3.45 13.23
N LYS A 68 18.54 -2.83 14.37
CA LYS A 68 18.82 -3.37 15.72
C LYS A 68 18.17 -4.75 15.95
N LYS A 69 17.05 -5.02 15.28
CA LYS A 69 16.36 -6.33 15.29
C LYS A 69 16.81 -7.25 14.16
N ASN A 70 17.71 -6.79 13.29
CA ASN A 70 18.20 -7.50 12.09
C ASN A 70 17.05 -7.98 11.18
N VAL A 71 16.04 -7.14 10.95
CA VAL A 71 14.90 -7.43 10.08
C VAL A 71 14.67 -6.32 9.07
N ASN A 72 14.23 -6.68 7.87
CA ASN A 72 13.81 -5.70 6.90
C ASN A 72 12.47 -5.09 7.29
N LEU A 73 12.30 -3.82 6.95
CA LEU A 73 11.11 -3.03 7.26
C LEU A 73 10.15 -3.07 6.07
N VAL A 74 8.92 -3.57 6.27
CA VAL A 74 7.85 -3.53 5.26
C VAL A 74 6.86 -2.42 5.57
N THR A 75 6.48 -1.68 4.53
CA THR A 75 5.42 -0.66 4.62
C THR A 75 4.36 -0.86 3.55
N VAL A 76 3.13 -0.49 3.88
CA VAL A 76 1.97 -0.47 2.98
C VAL A 76 1.73 0.90 2.35
N CYS A 77 2.60 1.87 2.62
CA CYS A 77 2.46 3.26 2.18
C CYS A 77 3.55 3.66 1.20
N ASN A 78 3.15 4.14 0.01
CA ASN A 78 4.08 4.62 -1.00
C ASN A 78 4.94 5.79 -0.50
N CYS A 79 4.35 6.73 0.25
CA CYS A 79 5.08 7.87 0.81
C CYS A 79 6.12 7.41 1.83
N CYS A 80 5.75 6.52 2.76
CA CYS A 80 6.69 5.95 3.72
C CYS A 80 7.81 5.17 3.03
N PHE A 81 7.45 4.33 2.03
CA PHE A 81 8.42 3.59 1.24
C PHE A 81 9.42 4.52 0.54
N GLY A 82 8.91 5.52 -0.19
CA GLY A 82 9.76 6.48 -0.89
C GLY A 82 10.69 7.25 0.05
N ASN A 83 10.18 7.69 1.21
CA ASN A 83 10.99 8.41 2.20
C ASN A 83 12.05 7.53 2.87
N LEU A 84 11.68 6.35 3.32
CA LEU A 84 12.63 5.40 3.92
C LEU A 84 13.72 4.99 2.93
N LYS A 85 13.35 4.75 1.66
CA LYS A 85 14.33 4.47 0.58
C LYS A 85 15.23 5.66 0.30
N TYR A 86 14.68 6.87 0.33
CA TYR A 86 15.45 8.08 0.10
C TYR A 86 16.46 8.33 1.23
N VAL A 87 16.04 8.16 2.47
CA VAL A 87 16.93 8.32 3.63
C VAL A 87 17.96 7.19 3.70
N ASP A 88 17.60 5.94 3.41
CA ASP A 88 18.55 4.84 3.27
C ASP A 88 19.64 5.17 2.24
N HIS A 89 19.24 5.75 1.09
CA HIS A 89 20.17 6.19 0.06
C HIS A 89 21.07 7.33 0.56
N LEU A 90 20.51 8.38 1.16
CA LEU A 90 21.29 9.51 1.69
C LEU A 90 22.32 9.07 2.74
N MET A 91 21.92 8.21 3.67
CA MET A 91 22.80 7.70 4.73
C MET A 91 23.96 6.85 4.19
N LYS A 92 23.82 6.32 2.97
CA LYS A 92 24.87 5.54 2.28
C LYS A 92 25.79 6.37 1.40
N GLU A 93 25.27 7.46 0.83
CA GLU A 93 26.01 8.28 -0.14
C GLU A 93 26.71 9.49 0.53
N ASP A 94 26.16 9.99 1.64
CA ASP A 94 26.69 11.15 2.35
C ASP A 94 27.18 10.76 3.76
N ALA A 95 28.48 10.47 3.86
CA ALA A 95 29.12 10.06 5.11
C ALA A 95 29.06 11.14 6.20
N SER A 96 29.09 12.43 5.83
CA SER A 96 29.02 13.54 6.80
C SER A 96 27.63 13.64 7.42
N LEU A 97 26.60 13.56 6.58
CA LEU A 97 25.21 13.53 7.05
C LEU A 97 24.95 12.28 7.89
N ALA A 98 25.44 11.12 7.46
CA ALA A 98 25.27 9.86 8.18
C ALA A 98 25.87 9.94 9.59
N GLU A 99 27.07 10.50 9.74
CA GLU A 99 27.70 10.65 11.05
C GLU A 99 26.96 11.65 11.94
N GLU A 100 26.52 12.79 11.40
CA GLU A 100 25.71 13.77 12.13
C GLU A 100 24.40 13.16 12.66
N ILE A 101 23.69 12.41 11.82
CA ILE A 101 22.43 11.74 12.18
C ILE A 101 22.69 10.65 13.21
N ASN A 102 23.70 9.82 13.00
CA ASN A 102 24.07 8.74 13.91
C ASN A 102 24.50 9.26 15.29
N ALA A 103 25.25 10.36 15.36
CA ALA A 103 25.60 11.00 16.63
C ALA A 103 24.36 11.42 17.45
N THR A 104 23.25 11.73 16.76
CA THR A 104 21.97 12.01 17.43
C THR A 104 21.26 10.74 17.84
N LEU A 105 21.24 9.70 17.00
CA LEU A 105 20.62 8.41 17.28
C LEU A 105 21.31 7.65 18.44
N GLU A 106 22.61 7.83 18.60
CA GLU A 106 23.40 7.22 19.68
C GLU A 106 22.94 7.65 21.07
N LYS A 107 22.33 8.81 21.21
CA LYS A 107 21.70 9.26 22.46
C LYS A 107 20.53 8.37 22.90
N GLU A 108 19.93 7.64 21.94
CA GLU A 108 18.89 6.62 22.17
C GLU A 108 19.44 5.17 22.10
N GLY A 109 20.76 4.99 22.00
CA GLY A 109 21.40 3.69 21.83
C GLY A 109 21.06 3.04 20.47
N LEU A 110 20.88 3.88 19.44
CA LEU A 110 20.61 3.49 18.06
C LEU A 110 21.73 3.97 17.14
N ARG A 111 21.98 3.22 16.08
CA ARG A 111 22.84 3.59 14.95
C ARG A 111 22.32 2.93 13.69
N TYR A 112 22.32 3.62 12.57
CA TYR A 112 21.94 3.05 11.26
C TYR A 112 23.18 2.90 10.37
N GLU A 113 23.43 1.67 9.93
CA GLU A 113 24.58 1.30 9.11
C GLU A 113 24.19 0.79 7.71
N GLY A 114 22.88 0.76 7.40
CA GLY A 114 22.39 0.38 6.08
C GLY A 114 22.36 -1.11 5.79
N ARG A 115 22.34 -1.97 6.81
CA ARG A 115 22.32 -3.44 6.68
C ARG A 115 20.96 -4.00 6.32
N ILE A 116 19.87 -3.26 6.63
CA ILE A 116 18.49 -3.66 6.30
C ILE A 116 17.97 -2.85 5.12
N ARG A 117 16.83 -3.29 4.58
CA ARG A 117 16.17 -2.62 3.45
C ARG A 117 14.72 -2.30 3.78
N PRO A 118 14.26 -1.06 3.55
CA PRO A 118 12.84 -0.79 3.47
C PRO A 118 12.28 -1.39 2.17
N VAL A 119 11.17 -2.14 2.31
CA VAL A 119 10.46 -2.78 1.19
C VAL A 119 8.99 -2.38 1.20
N HIS A 120 8.38 -2.33 0.03
CA HIS A 120 6.94 -2.11 -0.08
C HIS A 120 6.17 -3.44 -0.04
N PHE A 121 4.95 -3.44 0.45
CA PHE A 121 4.07 -4.62 0.49
C PHE A 121 3.96 -5.34 -0.87
N LEU A 122 3.76 -4.58 -1.96
CA LEU A 122 3.73 -5.14 -3.31
C LEU A 122 5.06 -5.77 -3.72
N ASP A 123 6.19 -5.21 -3.26
CA ASP A 123 7.52 -5.74 -3.52
C ASP A 123 7.76 -7.06 -2.79
N VAL A 124 7.28 -7.15 -1.54
CA VAL A 124 7.28 -8.41 -0.77
C VAL A 124 6.49 -9.48 -1.51
N LEU A 125 5.28 -9.17 -1.96
CA LEU A 125 4.44 -10.11 -2.69
C LEU A 125 5.09 -10.57 -3.99
N TYR A 126 5.57 -9.63 -4.81
CA TYR A 126 6.07 -9.94 -6.14
C TYR A 126 7.44 -10.63 -6.15
N ARG A 127 8.41 -10.10 -5.35
CA ARG A 127 9.81 -10.57 -5.41
C ARG A 127 10.18 -11.55 -4.31
N HIS A 128 9.55 -11.46 -3.12
CA HIS A 128 9.94 -12.30 -2.00
C HIS A 128 9.03 -13.51 -1.82
N VAL A 129 7.72 -13.34 -1.96
CA VAL A 129 6.74 -14.44 -1.94
C VAL A 129 6.72 -15.12 -3.29
N GLY A 130 6.58 -14.34 -4.38
CA GLY A 130 6.53 -14.80 -5.75
C GLY A 130 5.12 -15.14 -6.23
N ILE A 131 4.88 -14.84 -7.50
CA ILE A 131 3.56 -14.99 -8.16
C ILE A 131 3.03 -16.41 -8.05
N GLU A 132 3.84 -17.43 -8.28
CA GLU A 132 3.39 -18.83 -8.27
C GLU A 132 2.99 -19.30 -6.86
N HIS A 133 3.69 -18.84 -5.82
CA HIS A 133 3.30 -19.15 -4.45
C HIS A 133 1.98 -18.47 -4.06
N ILE A 134 1.75 -17.24 -4.52
CA ILE A 134 0.48 -16.54 -4.31
C ILE A 134 -0.65 -17.27 -5.04
N LYS A 135 -0.47 -17.63 -6.32
CA LYS A 135 -1.46 -18.37 -7.11
C LYS A 135 -1.88 -19.69 -6.44
N ALA A 136 -0.91 -20.40 -5.81
CA ALA A 136 -1.20 -21.64 -5.08
C ALA A 136 -2.06 -21.44 -3.82
N ARG A 137 -2.23 -20.20 -3.35
CA ARG A 137 -3.06 -19.83 -2.19
C ARG A 137 -4.38 -19.19 -2.57
N ILE A 138 -4.60 -18.91 -3.85
CA ILE A 138 -5.88 -18.41 -4.37
C ILE A 138 -6.83 -19.59 -4.49
N ILE A 139 -7.99 -19.51 -3.84
CA ILE A 139 -9.02 -20.54 -3.86
C ILE A 139 -10.22 -20.17 -4.74
N ARG A 140 -10.42 -18.87 -4.99
CA ARG A 140 -11.48 -18.34 -5.86
C ARG A 140 -10.91 -17.23 -6.72
N LYS A 141 -11.21 -17.24 -8.02
CA LYS A 141 -10.81 -16.17 -8.94
C LYS A 141 -12.00 -15.29 -9.25
N PHE A 142 -11.76 -14.00 -9.33
CA PHE A 142 -12.77 -13.08 -9.85
C PHE A 142 -13.05 -13.37 -11.32
N GLU A 143 -14.30 -13.21 -11.73
CA GLU A 143 -14.75 -13.40 -13.11
C GLU A 143 -15.43 -12.13 -13.60
N GLY A 144 -14.93 -11.54 -14.68
CA GLY A 144 -15.47 -10.31 -15.28
C GLY A 144 -15.20 -9.02 -14.50
N LEU A 145 -14.50 -9.06 -13.35
CA LEU A 145 -14.16 -7.89 -12.55
C LEU A 145 -13.06 -7.06 -13.25
N LYS A 146 -13.35 -5.79 -13.50
CA LYS A 146 -12.44 -4.84 -14.15
C LYS A 146 -11.86 -3.84 -13.13
N ILE A 147 -10.56 -3.77 -13.05
CA ILE A 147 -9.82 -2.99 -12.06
C ILE A 147 -8.94 -1.93 -12.74
N ALA A 148 -9.10 -0.67 -12.34
CA ALA A 148 -8.13 0.37 -12.62
C ALA A 148 -7.02 0.33 -11.56
N THR A 149 -5.84 -0.19 -11.90
CA THR A 149 -4.70 -0.19 -10.97
C THR A 149 -4.12 1.21 -10.83
N HIS A 150 -4.02 1.72 -9.61
CA HIS A 150 -3.38 3.01 -9.32
C HIS A 150 -2.07 2.81 -8.55
N TYR A 151 -0.95 2.97 -9.23
CA TYR A 151 0.39 2.80 -8.63
C TYR A 151 0.70 3.84 -7.55
N GLY A 152 0.16 5.06 -7.69
CA GLY A 152 0.63 6.20 -6.92
C GLY A 152 1.99 6.71 -7.45
N CYS A 153 2.50 7.78 -6.85
CA CYS A 153 3.72 8.45 -7.35
C CYS A 153 5.00 7.97 -6.62
N HIS A 154 4.99 7.88 -5.29
CA HIS A 154 6.20 7.65 -4.49
C HIS A 154 6.76 6.23 -4.56
N ILE A 155 5.99 5.24 -5.03
CA ILE A 155 6.48 3.88 -5.26
C ILE A 155 7.34 3.80 -6.54
N LEU A 156 7.15 4.73 -7.49
CA LEU A 156 7.86 4.75 -8.77
C LEU A 156 8.95 5.83 -8.85
N ARG A 157 8.86 6.88 -8.04
CA ARG A 157 9.70 8.09 -8.18
C ARG A 157 10.29 8.52 -6.82
N PRO A 158 11.56 8.94 -6.78
CA PRO A 158 12.54 8.95 -7.88
C PRO A 158 13.03 7.53 -8.21
N SER A 159 12.93 7.14 -9.48
CA SER A 159 13.12 5.75 -9.92
C SER A 159 14.51 5.18 -9.64
N LYS A 160 15.55 6.02 -9.68
CA LYS A 160 16.95 5.64 -9.38
C LYS A 160 17.13 5.19 -7.93
N ILE A 161 16.26 5.65 -7.01
CA ILE A 161 16.31 5.36 -5.57
C ILE A 161 15.34 4.25 -5.21
N VAL A 162 14.07 4.40 -5.57
CA VAL A 162 13.03 3.44 -5.15
C VAL A 162 13.16 2.08 -5.85
N LYS A 163 13.54 2.06 -7.13
CA LYS A 163 13.84 0.86 -7.94
C LYS A 163 12.75 -0.23 -7.83
N PHE A 164 11.48 0.19 -7.83
CA PHE A 164 10.35 -0.75 -7.69
C PHE A 164 10.00 -1.39 -9.03
N ASP A 165 9.72 -0.58 -10.06
CA ASP A 165 9.31 -1.03 -11.39
C ASP A 165 9.75 -0.01 -12.44
N ASN A 166 9.47 -0.28 -13.71
CA ASN A 166 9.67 0.70 -14.77
C ASN A 166 8.80 1.95 -14.51
N PRO A 167 9.39 3.15 -14.34
CA PRO A 167 8.63 4.34 -13.96
C PRO A 167 7.70 4.88 -15.05
N LEU A 168 7.88 4.46 -16.31
CA LEU A 168 7.11 4.91 -17.47
C LEU A 168 6.07 3.87 -17.92
N ALA A 169 6.37 2.58 -17.74
CA ALA A 169 5.50 1.47 -18.10
C ALA A 169 5.56 0.37 -17.02
N PRO A 170 5.07 0.66 -15.80
CA PRO A 170 5.08 -0.33 -14.73
C PRO A 170 4.08 -1.45 -15.02
N SER A 171 4.38 -2.66 -14.55
CA SER A 171 3.57 -3.85 -14.76
C SER A 171 3.38 -4.73 -13.53
N ILE A 172 4.18 -4.52 -12.47
CA ILE A 172 4.15 -5.39 -11.28
C ILE A 172 2.78 -5.39 -10.61
N PHE A 173 2.17 -4.21 -10.42
CA PHE A 173 0.90 -4.12 -9.73
C PHE A 173 -0.25 -4.67 -10.59
N ASP A 174 -0.21 -4.44 -11.91
CA ASP A 174 -1.18 -5.03 -12.83
C ASP A 174 -1.15 -6.56 -12.76
N ARG A 175 0.04 -7.17 -12.84
CA ARG A 175 0.20 -8.62 -12.71
C ARG A 175 -0.30 -9.16 -11.38
N LEU A 176 -0.06 -8.41 -10.29
CA LEU A 176 -0.57 -8.79 -8.97
C LEU A 176 -2.11 -8.72 -8.89
N VAL A 177 -2.75 -7.79 -9.59
CA VAL A 177 -4.21 -7.77 -9.73
C VAL A 177 -4.69 -8.94 -10.59
N GLU A 178 -4.08 -9.19 -11.74
CA GLU A 178 -4.47 -10.22 -12.69
C GLU A 178 -4.42 -11.65 -12.10
N ILE A 179 -3.49 -11.94 -11.20
CA ILE A 179 -3.45 -13.27 -10.57
C ILE A 179 -4.69 -13.58 -9.74
N THR A 180 -5.42 -12.57 -9.27
CA THR A 180 -6.68 -12.74 -8.53
C THR A 180 -7.84 -13.16 -9.43
N GLY A 181 -7.68 -13.11 -10.76
CA GLY A 181 -8.71 -13.32 -11.77
C GLY A 181 -9.35 -12.03 -12.28
N ALA A 182 -9.10 -10.90 -11.64
CA ALA A 182 -9.56 -9.59 -12.13
C ALA A 182 -8.76 -9.14 -13.36
N GLU A 183 -9.38 -8.36 -14.23
CA GLU A 183 -8.75 -7.73 -15.38
C GLU A 183 -8.19 -6.37 -14.98
N SER A 184 -6.89 -6.12 -15.16
CA SER A 184 -6.32 -4.78 -15.03
C SER A 184 -6.53 -4.00 -16.31
N VAL A 185 -7.50 -3.07 -16.31
CA VAL A 185 -7.83 -2.30 -17.51
C VAL A 185 -6.81 -1.20 -17.79
N PRO A 186 -6.50 -0.91 -19.06
CA PRO A 186 -5.71 0.26 -19.42
C PRO A 186 -6.53 1.53 -19.22
N TRP A 187 -5.94 2.55 -18.59
CA TRP A 187 -6.59 3.84 -18.38
C TRP A 187 -5.60 4.98 -18.36
N ARG A 188 -6.09 6.14 -18.76
CA ARG A 188 -5.32 7.39 -18.77
C ARG A 188 -5.04 7.83 -17.33
N ASN A 189 -4.04 8.65 -17.13
CA ASN A 189 -3.68 9.19 -15.81
C ASN A 189 -3.28 8.15 -14.74
N LYS A 190 -3.09 6.89 -15.10
CA LYS A 190 -2.69 5.78 -14.20
C LYS A 190 -1.50 6.15 -13.30
N LEU A 191 -0.53 6.89 -13.82
CA LEU A 191 0.72 7.26 -13.16
C LEU A 191 0.73 8.69 -12.60
N GLU A 192 -0.37 9.43 -12.74
CA GLU A 192 -0.52 10.79 -12.23
C GLU A 192 -0.77 10.82 -10.72
N CYS A 193 -0.59 11.98 -10.09
CA CYS A 193 -0.87 12.18 -8.68
C CYS A 193 -2.36 11.99 -8.37
N CYS A 194 -2.68 11.42 -7.19
CA CYS A 194 -4.05 11.30 -6.72
C CYS A 194 -4.63 12.59 -6.10
N GLY A 195 -3.80 13.60 -5.85
CA GLY A 195 -4.21 14.83 -5.17
C GLY A 195 -3.90 14.87 -3.68
N ALA A 196 -3.75 13.73 -3.02
CA ALA A 196 -3.63 13.63 -1.55
C ALA A 196 -2.58 14.57 -0.89
N PRO A 197 -1.41 14.88 -1.46
CA PRO A 197 -0.47 15.81 -0.86
C PRO A 197 -0.97 17.27 -0.80
N LEU A 198 -2.01 17.60 -1.54
CA LEU A 198 -2.62 18.94 -1.59
C LEU A 198 -3.79 19.07 -0.63
N LEU A 199 -4.35 17.97 -0.13
CA LEU A 199 -5.45 17.99 0.81
C LEU A 199 -5.05 18.76 2.09
N GLY A 200 -5.85 19.77 2.43
CA GLY A 200 -5.56 20.68 3.54
C GLY A 200 -4.58 21.83 3.19
N VAL A 201 -4.14 21.92 1.92
CA VAL A 201 -3.28 23.00 1.41
C VAL A 201 -3.98 23.74 0.26
N ASP A 202 -4.52 22.99 -0.69
CA ASP A 202 -5.30 23.46 -1.84
C ASP A 202 -6.33 22.35 -2.14
N ASP A 203 -7.45 22.42 -1.44
CA ASP A 203 -8.48 21.38 -1.51
C ASP A 203 -9.12 21.32 -2.90
N ASP A 204 -9.34 22.45 -3.56
CA ASP A 204 -9.95 22.52 -4.89
C ASP A 204 -9.08 21.76 -5.90
N LEU A 205 -7.79 22.06 -5.94
CA LEU A 205 -6.85 21.36 -6.84
C LEU A 205 -6.71 19.87 -6.45
N SER A 206 -6.76 19.54 -5.16
CA SER A 206 -6.75 18.16 -4.69
C SER A 206 -7.95 17.37 -5.23
N MET A 207 -9.16 17.95 -5.14
CA MET A 207 -10.41 17.36 -5.60
C MET A 207 -10.48 17.28 -7.14
N ASP A 208 -9.99 18.29 -7.85
CA ASP A 208 -9.88 18.26 -9.31
C ASP A 208 -9.02 17.10 -9.82
N LEU A 209 -7.86 16.89 -9.20
CA LEU A 209 -6.98 15.76 -9.53
C LEU A 209 -7.67 14.42 -9.26
N THR A 210 -8.36 14.29 -8.13
CA THR A 210 -9.12 13.09 -7.78
C THR A 210 -10.23 12.81 -8.79
N SER A 211 -11.06 13.83 -9.08
CA SER A 211 -12.15 13.76 -10.05
C SER A 211 -11.67 13.36 -11.45
N ALA A 212 -10.58 13.97 -11.91
CA ALA A 212 -9.98 13.64 -13.20
C ALA A 212 -9.57 12.15 -13.28
N LYS A 213 -9.00 11.60 -12.21
CA LYS A 213 -8.61 10.18 -12.15
C LYS A 213 -9.81 9.25 -12.13
N ILE A 214 -10.83 9.56 -11.36
CA ILE A 214 -12.08 8.77 -11.28
C ILE A 214 -12.73 8.70 -12.67
N ARG A 215 -12.88 9.85 -13.35
CA ARG A 215 -13.44 9.92 -14.72
C ARG A 215 -12.65 9.07 -15.70
N GLU A 216 -11.33 9.15 -15.70
CA GLU A 216 -10.50 8.41 -16.65
C GLU A 216 -10.48 6.90 -16.37
N ALA A 217 -10.48 6.50 -15.10
CA ALA A 217 -10.58 5.08 -14.74
C ALA A 217 -11.96 4.48 -15.15
N ARG A 218 -13.04 5.23 -14.93
CA ARG A 218 -14.39 4.84 -15.41
C ARG A 218 -14.49 4.77 -16.92
N ARG A 219 -13.88 5.73 -17.65
CA ARG A 219 -13.80 5.68 -19.12
C ARG A 219 -13.04 4.46 -19.62
N GLY A 220 -12.06 3.98 -18.85
CA GLY A 220 -11.37 2.72 -19.08
C GLY A 220 -12.23 1.47 -18.80
N GLY A 221 -13.47 1.65 -18.33
CA GLY A 221 -14.42 0.57 -18.05
C GLY A 221 -14.18 -0.14 -16.71
N ALA A 222 -13.46 0.48 -15.77
CA ALA A 222 -13.21 -0.13 -14.47
C ALA A 222 -14.46 -0.14 -13.57
N ASP A 223 -14.64 -1.22 -12.82
CA ASP A 223 -15.64 -1.36 -11.77
C ASP A 223 -15.14 -0.80 -10.43
N TYR A 224 -13.81 -0.90 -10.17
CA TYR A 224 -13.14 -0.40 -8.97
C TYR A 224 -11.78 0.20 -9.31
N ILE A 225 -11.31 1.15 -8.48
CA ILE A 225 -9.92 1.58 -8.47
C ILE A 225 -9.16 0.85 -7.37
N CYS A 226 -8.11 0.11 -7.73
CA CYS A 226 -7.31 -0.63 -6.77
C CYS A 226 -6.04 0.12 -6.40
N VAL A 227 -5.79 0.27 -5.10
CA VAL A 227 -4.68 1.04 -4.55
C VAL A 227 -3.85 0.23 -3.56
N ALA A 228 -2.58 0.64 -3.40
CA ALA A 228 -1.64 0.09 -2.42
C ALA A 228 -0.94 1.22 -1.64
N CYS A 229 -1.71 2.25 -1.27
CA CYS A 229 -1.24 3.39 -0.49
C CYS A 229 -2.39 3.98 0.32
N PRO A 230 -2.22 4.22 1.65
CA PRO A 230 -3.27 4.80 2.48
C PRO A 230 -3.70 6.19 2.02
N PHE A 231 -2.78 7.06 1.63
CA PHE A 231 -3.14 8.39 1.13
C PHE A 231 -3.94 8.35 -0.17
N CYS A 232 -3.61 7.45 -1.09
CA CYS A 232 -4.41 7.27 -2.31
C CYS A 232 -5.79 6.69 -1.97
N HIS A 233 -5.87 5.80 -0.99
CA HIS A 233 -7.15 5.25 -0.55
C HIS A 233 -8.04 6.32 0.07
N ILE A 234 -7.53 7.13 1.01
CA ILE A 234 -8.27 8.27 1.57
C ILE A 234 -8.85 9.16 0.46
N GLN A 235 -8.04 9.42 -0.57
CA GLN A 235 -8.47 10.29 -1.67
C GLN A 235 -9.60 9.67 -2.50
N PHE A 236 -9.51 8.37 -2.83
CA PHE A 236 -10.51 7.68 -3.65
C PHE A 236 -11.65 7.04 -2.85
N ASP A 237 -11.63 7.12 -1.54
CA ASP A 237 -12.68 6.63 -0.66
C ASP A 237 -13.32 7.79 0.10
N THR A 238 -12.65 8.32 1.12
CA THR A 238 -13.17 9.36 2.01
C THR A 238 -13.43 10.69 1.29
N VAL A 239 -12.44 11.20 0.54
CA VAL A 239 -12.58 12.47 -0.19
C VAL A 239 -13.61 12.32 -1.31
N GLN A 240 -13.58 11.21 -2.05
CA GLN A 240 -14.58 10.94 -3.08
C GLN A 240 -16.00 10.89 -2.52
N LYS A 241 -16.23 10.26 -1.35
CA LYS A 241 -17.53 10.25 -0.68
C LYS A 241 -18.00 11.65 -0.32
N ARG A 242 -17.08 12.49 0.18
CA ARG A 242 -17.38 13.89 0.47
C ARG A 242 -17.81 14.64 -0.80
N MET A 243 -17.03 14.53 -1.89
CA MET A 243 -17.35 15.17 -3.18
C MET A 243 -18.73 14.76 -3.73
N LEU A 244 -19.14 13.48 -3.53
CA LEU A 244 -20.48 13.00 -3.87
C LEU A 244 -21.55 13.67 -3.01
N SER A 245 -21.30 13.76 -1.70
CA SER A 245 -22.25 14.35 -0.75
C SER A 245 -22.44 15.85 -0.98
N ASP A 246 -21.37 16.54 -1.39
CA ASP A 246 -21.38 17.97 -1.66
C ASP A 246 -21.89 18.31 -3.08
N GLY A 247 -22.17 17.27 -3.91
CA GLY A 247 -22.68 17.43 -5.27
C GLY A 247 -21.63 17.88 -6.30
N GLU A 248 -20.34 17.77 -5.96
CA GLU A 248 -19.22 18.15 -6.84
C GLU A 248 -18.97 17.12 -7.94
N ILE A 249 -19.35 15.88 -7.70
CA ILE A 249 -19.34 14.81 -8.70
C ILE A 249 -20.68 14.05 -8.67
N ASP A 250 -21.10 13.58 -9.83
CA ASP A 250 -22.33 12.79 -10.03
C ASP A 250 -22.05 11.29 -10.21
N GLN A 251 -20.80 10.93 -10.35
CA GLN A 251 -20.35 9.55 -10.58
C GLN A 251 -19.17 9.22 -9.69
N TYR A 252 -19.13 8.00 -9.20
CA TYR A 252 -18.06 7.50 -8.35
C TYR A 252 -17.47 6.19 -8.87
N LEU A 253 -16.29 5.87 -8.39
CA LEU A 253 -15.60 4.60 -8.62
C LEU A 253 -15.05 4.13 -7.27
N PRO A 254 -15.62 3.08 -6.64
CA PRO A 254 -15.20 2.66 -5.30
C PRO A 254 -13.73 2.25 -5.28
N SER A 255 -13.04 2.60 -4.18
CA SER A 255 -11.64 2.24 -3.97
C SER A 255 -11.52 0.95 -3.19
N ILE A 256 -10.78 -0.03 -3.73
CA ILE A 256 -10.45 -1.26 -3.02
C ILE A 256 -8.95 -1.30 -2.73
N LEU A 257 -8.58 -1.66 -1.51
CA LEU A 257 -7.20 -1.91 -1.14
C LEU A 257 -6.73 -3.25 -1.72
N TYR A 258 -5.53 -3.29 -2.27
CA TYR A 258 -5.03 -4.54 -2.87
C TYR A 258 -5.05 -5.75 -1.92
N PRO A 259 -4.68 -5.63 -0.62
CA PRO A 259 -4.81 -6.77 0.29
C PRO A 259 -6.26 -7.21 0.54
N GLN A 260 -7.26 -6.33 0.39
CA GLN A 260 -8.68 -6.73 0.42
C GLN A 260 -9.02 -7.58 -0.82
N LEU A 261 -8.64 -7.12 -2.01
CA LEU A 261 -8.86 -7.84 -3.27
C LEU A 261 -8.18 -9.22 -3.26
N LEU A 262 -6.89 -9.28 -2.93
CA LEU A 262 -6.13 -10.52 -2.86
C LEU A 262 -6.66 -11.42 -1.73
N GLY A 263 -6.98 -10.87 -0.57
CA GLY A 263 -7.51 -11.61 0.55
C GLY A 263 -8.83 -12.31 0.25
N LEU A 264 -9.75 -11.65 -0.46
CA LEU A 264 -11.00 -12.25 -0.94
C LEU A 264 -10.74 -13.46 -1.86
N SER A 265 -9.82 -13.33 -2.82
CA SER A 265 -9.46 -14.44 -3.70
C SER A 265 -8.79 -15.60 -2.97
N MET A 266 -8.11 -15.32 -1.85
CA MET A 266 -7.51 -16.32 -0.97
C MET A 266 -8.51 -16.90 0.06
N GLY A 267 -9.77 -16.45 0.08
CA GLY A 267 -10.80 -16.89 1.02
C GLY A 267 -10.57 -16.43 2.46
N ILE A 268 -9.98 -15.26 2.64
CA ILE A 268 -9.94 -14.60 3.94
C ILE A 268 -11.31 -13.95 4.16
N ASP A 269 -11.85 -14.05 5.37
CA ASP A 269 -13.16 -13.53 5.69
C ASP A 269 -13.23 -11.98 5.60
N GLU A 270 -14.40 -11.47 5.25
CA GLU A 270 -14.65 -10.06 4.96
C GLU A 270 -14.40 -9.15 6.18
N LYS A 271 -14.71 -9.64 7.38
CA LYS A 271 -14.52 -8.89 8.61
C LYS A 271 -13.04 -8.71 8.91
N THR A 272 -12.22 -9.75 8.71
CA THR A 272 -10.75 -9.66 8.81
C THR A 272 -10.17 -8.72 7.78
N LEU A 273 -10.74 -8.69 6.56
CA LEU A 273 -10.34 -7.78 5.50
C LEU A 273 -10.88 -6.35 5.70
N GLY A 274 -11.88 -6.17 6.57
CA GLY A 274 -12.47 -4.89 6.90
C GLY A 274 -13.18 -4.22 5.71
N LEU A 275 -13.94 -4.98 4.90
CA LEU A 275 -14.61 -4.43 3.72
C LEU A 275 -15.64 -3.36 4.09
N GLU A 276 -16.36 -3.55 5.21
CA GLU A 276 -17.37 -2.61 5.74
C GLU A 276 -16.76 -1.32 6.30
N MET A 277 -15.43 -1.26 6.44
CA MET A 277 -14.72 -0.07 6.94
C MET A 277 -14.35 0.92 5.83
N ASN A 278 -14.60 0.59 4.58
CA ASN A 278 -14.47 1.54 3.48
C ASN A 278 -15.66 2.52 3.52
N GLU A 279 -15.42 3.77 3.21
CA GLU A 279 -16.45 4.82 3.22
C GLU A 279 -17.44 4.66 2.06
N LEU A 280 -16.96 4.24 0.90
CA LEU A 280 -17.77 3.81 -0.23
C LEU A 280 -17.96 2.30 -0.18
N ASP A 281 -19.20 1.85 -0.36
CA ASP A 281 -19.52 0.42 -0.33
C ASP A 281 -18.77 -0.34 -1.43
N ILE A 282 -17.97 -1.31 -1.02
CA ILE A 282 -17.24 -2.23 -1.89
C ILE A 282 -17.73 -3.67 -1.79
N THR A 283 -18.80 -3.94 -1.04
CA THR A 283 -19.27 -5.31 -0.79
C THR A 283 -19.71 -6.02 -2.07
N GLY A 284 -20.18 -5.27 -3.09
CA GLY A 284 -20.51 -5.80 -4.41
C GLY A 284 -19.33 -6.45 -5.16
N VAL A 285 -18.08 -6.24 -4.74
CA VAL A 285 -16.92 -6.94 -5.34
C VAL A 285 -17.03 -8.47 -5.25
N LYS A 286 -17.77 -8.97 -4.27
CA LYS A 286 -17.99 -10.42 -4.06
C LYS A 286 -18.85 -11.05 -5.14
N ASP A 287 -19.70 -10.28 -5.80
CA ASP A 287 -20.58 -10.80 -6.86
C ASP A 287 -19.79 -11.29 -8.07
N PHE A 288 -18.54 -10.85 -8.20
CA PHE A 288 -17.58 -11.32 -9.19
C PHE A 288 -16.84 -12.61 -8.79
N LEU A 289 -17.05 -13.13 -7.57
CA LEU A 289 -16.48 -14.40 -7.15
C LEU A 289 -17.49 -15.53 -7.43
N PRO A 290 -17.03 -16.72 -7.86
CA PRO A 290 -17.90 -17.88 -8.00
C PRO A 290 -18.67 -18.13 -6.71
N LYS A 291 -20.00 -18.29 -6.82
CA LYS A 291 -20.83 -18.70 -5.68
C LYS A 291 -20.38 -20.10 -5.26
N HIS A 292 -20.02 -20.30 -4.01
CA HIS A 292 -19.74 -21.62 -3.48
C HIS A 292 -20.95 -22.53 -3.73
N ALA A 293 -20.75 -23.63 -4.45
CA ALA A 293 -21.63 -24.76 -4.29
C ALA A 293 -21.42 -25.28 -2.84
N ALA A 294 -22.46 -25.16 -2.03
CA ALA A 294 -22.47 -25.50 -0.60
C ALA A 294 -22.23 -26.99 -0.27
N ALA A 295 -21.47 -27.73 -1.09
CA ALA A 295 -21.39 -29.19 -1.07
C ALA A 295 -20.02 -29.75 -0.64
N GLU A 296 -18.96 -28.94 -0.44
CA GLU A 296 -17.64 -29.51 -0.11
C GLU A 296 -17.17 -29.32 1.34
N GLU A 297 -17.80 -28.46 2.12
CA GLU A 297 -17.44 -28.31 3.55
C GLU A 297 -17.93 -29.48 4.43
N SER A 298 -18.93 -30.25 4.01
CA SER A 298 -19.39 -31.42 4.77
C SER A 298 -18.50 -32.66 4.59
N ALA A 299 -17.68 -32.72 3.56
CA ALA A 299 -16.81 -33.85 3.28
C ALA A 299 -15.44 -33.78 3.99
N LEU A 300 -14.96 -32.58 4.37
CA LEU A 300 -13.70 -32.44 5.12
C LEU A 300 -13.86 -32.48 6.65
N SER A 301 -15.08 -32.35 7.15
CA SER A 301 -15.34 -32.51 8.60
C SER A 301 -15.71 -33.95 9.00
N ALA A 302 -15.80 -34.87 8.03
CA ALA A 302 -16.17 -36.28 8.25
C ALA A 302 -15.02 -37.27 7.91
N ALA A 303 -13.81 -36.77 7.64
CA ALA A 303 -12.59 -37.56 7.46
C ALA A 303 -11.52 -37.10 8.47
#